data_c909f9d69989f727649eceab31fea0a4
#
_entry.id   c909f9d69989f727649eceab31fea0a4
#
_cell.length_a   1.000
_cell.length_b   1.000
_cell.length_c   1.000
_cell.angle_alpha   90.00
_cell.angle_beta   90.00
_cell.angle_gamma   90.00
#
_symmetry.space_group_name_H-M   'P 1'
#
loop_
_entity.id
_entity.type
_entity.pdbx_description
1 polymer ?
#
loop_
_entity_poly.entity_id
_entity_poly.type
_entity_poly.pdbx_seq_one_letter_code
_entity_poly.pdbx_strand_id
1 'polypeptide(L)'
;MMQDWFRNAKLGIFIHYGIYAVGDVSESWSFHNGNISYEDYMKQCEGFTASKFDAKKWAELFQKAGAQYVVMTAKHHDGVALFDTGYSDLSVVKKTPAARDLVKEYTAAMREAGLKVGLYYSLIDWSD
;
A
#
# COMPACT_ATOMS: atom_id res chain seq x y z
N MET A 1 -14.01 -18.47 11.28
CA MET A 1 -13.58 -18.49 12.71
C MET A 1 -12.34 -17.60 12.84
N MET A 2 -12.31 -16.71 13.83
CA MET A 2 -11.18 -15.81 14.07
C MET A 2 -9.96 -16.61 14.58
N GLN A 3 -8.78 -16.34 14.02
CA GLN A 3 -7.54 -16.97 14.46
C GLN A 3 -7.15 -16.50 15.86
N ASP A 4 -6.63 -17.39 16.70
CA ASP A 4 -6.33 -17.09 18.11
C ASP A 4 -5.26 -15.99 18.26
N TRP A 5 -4.23 -15.99 17.39
CA TRP A 5 -3.23 -14.94 17.42
C TRP A 5 -3.85 -13.54 17.19
N PHE A 6 -4.84 -13.43 16.29
CA PHE A 6 -5.50 -12.15 15.99
C PHE A 6 -6.39 -11.71 17.16
N ARG A 7 -7.09 -12.66 17.79
CA ARG A 7 -7.89 -12.39 19.00
C ARG A 7 -7.03 -11.84 20.13
N ASN A 8 -5.81 -12.34 20.27
CA ASN A 8 -4.86 -11.93 21.32
C ASN A 8 -4.00 -10.73 20.94
N ALA A 9 -3.96 -10.36 19.67
CA ALA A 9 -3.24 -9.16 19.21
C ALA A 9 -3.94 -7.90 19.71
N LYS A 10 -3.20 -7.02 20.40
CA LYS A 10 -3.76 -5.80 21.01
C LYS A 10 -3.54 -4.56 20.18
N LEU A 11 -2.48 -4.52 19.36
CA LEU A 11 -2.14 -3.41 18.49
C LEU A 11 -1.79 -3.90 17.10
N GLY A 12 -2.46 -3.35 16.11
CA GLY A 12 -2.12 -3.50 14.70
C GLY A 12 -1.95 -2.14 14.04
N ILE A 13 -1.17 -2.11 13.00
CA ILE A 13 -0.93 -0.92 12.17
C ILE A 13 -1.59 -1.14 10.82
N PHE A 14 -2.30 -0.13 10.32
CA PHE A 14 -2.82 -0.11 8.96
C PHE A 14 -2.15 1.02 8.17
N ILE A 15 -1.56 0.70 7.02
CA ILE A 15 -0.87 1.65 6.17
C ILE A 15 -1.66 1.79 4.86
N HIS A 16 -2.15 3.00 4.59
CA HIS A 16 -2.59 3.41 3.27
C HIS A 16 -1.40 4.07 2.57
N TYR A 17 -0.90 3.45 1.52
CA TYR A 17 0.22 3.98 0.73
C TYR A 17 -0.01 3.70 -0.75
N GLY A 18 0.21 4.69 -1.58
CA GLY A 18 0.00 4.60 -3.02
C GLY A 18 0.32 5.91 -3.72
N ILE A 19 -0.03 6.01 -5.00
CA ILE A 19 0.27 7.20 -5.83
C ILE A 19 -0.33 8.50 -5.27
N TYR A 20 -1.39 8.41 -4.50
CA TYR A 20 -2.03 9.57 -3.84
C TYR A 20 -1.14 10.27 -2.80
N ALA A 21 -0.07 9.63 -2.37
CA ALA A 21 0.93 10.26 -1.50
C ALA A 21 1.79 11.31 -2.24
N VAL A 22 1.80 11.33 -3.57
CA VAL A 22 2.54 12.31 -4.38
C VAL A 22 1.90 13.69 -4.31
N GLY A 23 0.59 13.75 -4.51
CA GLY A 23 -0.16 15.00 -4.56
C GLY A 23 -0.79 15.42 -3.23
N ASP A 24 -0.53 14.68 -2.15
CA ASP A 24 -1.15 14.92 -0.84
C ASP A 24 -2.69 14.97 -0.93
N VAL A 25 -3.26 14.09 -1.73
CA VAL A 25 -4.70 13.94 -1.88
C VAL A 25 -5.18 12.67 -1.17
N SER A 26 -6.46 12.60 -0.89
CA SER A 26 -7.07 11.35 -0.43
C SER A 26 -6.88 10.27 -1.50
N GLU A 27 -6.90 9.02 -1.06
CA GLU A 27 -6.85 7.87 -1.97
C GLU A 27 -8.01 7.93 -2.99
N SER A 28 -8.33 6.86 -3.64
CA SER A 28 -9.30 6.76 -4.74
C SER A 28 -10.61 7.53 -4.54
N TRP A 29 -11.02 7.76 -3.31
CA TRP A 29 -12.22 8.55 -2.97
C TRP A 29 -12.13 9.99 -3.46
N SER A 30 -10.92 10.55 -3.62
CA SER A 30 -10.73 11.91 -4.10
C SER A 30 -11.30 12.13 -5.49
N PHE A 31 -11.11 11.19 -6.42
CA PHE A 31 -11.70 11.28 -7.75
C PHE A 31 -13.12 10.71 -7.81
N HIS A 32 -13.43 9.69 -7.01
CA HIS A 32 -14.80 9.15 -6.93
C HIS A 32 -15.80 10.22 -6.45
N ASN A 33 -15.40 11.04 -5.49
CA ASN A 33 -16.22 12.14 -4.98
C ASN A 33 -16.16 13.41 -5.86
N GLY A 34 -15.42 13.39 -6.96
CA GLY A 34 -15.32 14.51 -7.89
C GLY A 34 -14.44 15.67 -7.43
N ASN A 35 -13.62 15.48 -6.41
CA ASN A 35 -12.68 16.51 -5.93
C ASN A 35 -11.52 16.74 -6.91
N ILE A 36 -11.16 15.71 -7.66
CA ILE A 36 -10.13 15.72 -8.70
C ILE A 36 -10.62 14.82 -9.84
N SER A 37 -10.22 15.09 -11.08
CA SER A 37 -10.53 14.17 -12.19
C SER A 37 -9.70 12.89 -12.07
N TYR A 38 -10.20 11.78 -12.61
CA TYR A 38 -9.43 10.54 -12.66
C TYR A 38 -8.11 10.71 -13.41
N GLU A 39 -8.13 11.46 -14.52
CA GLU A 39 -6.94 11.73 -15.31
C GLU A 39 -5.87 12.49 -14.50
N ASP A 40 -6.27 13.54 -13.77
CA ASP A 40 -5.34 14.30 -12.92
C ASP A 40 -4.85 13.48 -11.72
N TYR A 41 -5.71 12.67 -11.15
CA TYR A 41 -5.32 11.71 -10.12
C TYR A 41 -4.23 10.76 -10.61
N MET A 42 -4.39 10.20 -11.81
CA MET A 42 -3.43 9.24 -12.38
C MET A 42 -2.10 9.87 -12.81
N LYS A 43 -2.03 11.18 -13.04
CA LYS A 43 -0.75 11.89 -13.27
C LYS A 43 0.23 11.74 -12.10
N GLN A 44 -0.27 11.43 -10.91
CA GLN A 44 0.58 11.14 -9.76
C GLN A 44 1.52 9.95 -9.98
N CYS A 45 1.20 9.04 -10.91
CA CYS A 45 2.11 7.97 -11.30
C CYS A 45 3.47 8.51 -11.76
N GLU A 46 3.51 9.65 -12.45
CA GLU A 46 4.74 10.24 -12.99
C GLU A 46 5.69 10.71 -11.88
N GLY A 47 5.14 11.12 -10.73
CA GLY A 47 5.91 11.60 -9.58
C GLY A 47 6.16 10.54 -8.49
N PHE A 48 5.63 9.35 -8.66
CA PHE A 48 5.74 8.31 -7.64
C PHE A 48 7.08 7.58 -7.71
N THR A 49 8.03 8.02 -6.90
CA THR A 49 9.39 7.47 -6.85
C THR A 49 9.60 6.48 -5.70
N ALA A 50 8.73 6.50 -4.69
CA ALA A 50 8.89 5.76 -3.42
C ALA A 50 10.27 5.95 -2.77
N SER A 51 10.92 7.11 -3.00
CA SER A 51 12.30 7.37 -2.56
C SER A 51 12.48 7.31 -1.05
N LYS A 52 11.42 7.59 -0.29
CA LYS A 52 11.43 7.54 1.17
C LYS A 52 10.82 6.25 1.74
N PHE A 53 10.39 5.33 0.87
CA PHE A 53 9.85 4.05 1.30
C PHE A 53 10.98 3.17 1.83
N ASP A 54 10.96 2.89 3.12
CA ASP A 54 11.92 2.04 3.80
C ASP A 54 11.17 1.09 4.76
N ALA A 55 10.86 -0.08 4.24
CA ALA A 55 10.08 -1.07 4.97
C ALA A 55 10.78 -1.57 6.24
N LYS A 56 12.12 -1.61 6.26
CA LYS A 56 12.88 -2.02 7.45
C LYS A 56 12.77 -1.00 8.57
N LYS A 57 12.90 0.28 8.27
CA LYS A 57 12.70 1.35 9.26
C LYS A 57 11.28 1.36 9.79
N TRP A 58 10.29 1.13 8.94
CA TRP A 58 8.90 1.00 9.38
C TRP A 58 8.73 -0.19 10.32
N ALA A 59 9.28 -1.35 9.98
CA ALA A 59 9.22 -2.53 10.82
C ALA A 59 9.84 -2.30 12.21
N GLU A 60 10.99 -1.65 12.28
CA GLU A 60 11.63 -1.28 13.55
C GLU A 60 10.75 -0.34 14.39
N LEU A 61 10.14 0.66 13.76
CA LEU A 61 9.22 1.59 14.41
C LEU A 61 8.00 0.86 14.96
N PHE A 62 7.40 -0.04 14.19
CA PHE A 62 6.21 -0.77 14.59
C PHE A 62 6.49 -1.78 15.71
N GLN A 63 7.67 -2.42 15.69
CA GLN A 63 8.14 -3.24 16.81
C GLN A 63 8.27 -2.42 18.09
N LYS A 64 8.92 -1.26 18.02
CA LYS A 64 9.08 -0.36 19.17
C LYS A 64 7.75 0.12 19.72
N ALA A 65 6.75 0.31 18.86
CA ALA A 65 5.39 0.68 19.26
C ALA A 65 4.61 -0.48 19.89
N GLY A 66 5.10 -1.71 19.81
CA GLY A 66 4.42 -2.90 20.34
C GLY A 66 3.38 -3.50 19.40
N ALA A 67 3.40 -3.15 18.12
CA ALA A 67 2.50 -3.74 17.14
C ALA A 67 2.77 -5.24 16.96
N GLN A 68 1.72 -6.00 16.72
CA GLN A 68 1.80 -7.45 16.50
C GLN A 68 1.48 -7.84 15.05
N TYR A 69 0.79 -6.98 14.33
CA TYR A 69 0.50 -7.17 12.91
C TYR A 69 0.46 -5.82 12.18
N VAL A 70 0.67 -5.90 10.90
CA VAL A 70 0.64 -4.72 10.01
C VAL A 70 -0.15 -5.10 8.76
N VAL A 71 -1.03 -4.20 8.32
CA VAL A 71 -1.76 -4.31 7.05
C VAL A 71 -1.33 -3.16 6.16
N MET A 72 -0.99 -3.42 4.91
CA MET A 72 -0.69 -2.40 3.91
C MET A 72 -1.61 -2.57 2.70
N THR A 73 -2.00 -1.45 2.10
CA THR A 73 -2.72 -1.47 0.83
C THR A 73 -1.83 -2.03 -0.28
N ALA A 74 -2.20 -3.19 -0.82
CA ALA A 74 -1.56 -3.76 -2.01
C ALA A 74 -2.15 -3.20 -3.30
N LYS A 75 -3.46 -2.92 -3.29
CA LYS A 75 -4.21 -2.23 -4.35
C LYS A 75 -5.42 -1.55 -3.73
N HIS A 76 -5.63 -0.28 -4.01
CA HIS A 76 -6.85 0.44 -3.66
C HIS A 76 -7.83 0.48 -4.86
N HIS A 77 -8.94 1.19 -4.74
CA HIS A 77 -9.95 1.25 -5.82
C HIS A 77 -9.45 1.96 -7.09
N ASP A 78 -8.33 2.68 -7.03
CA ASP A 78 -7.69 3.31 -8.20
C ASP A 78 -7.09 2.31 -9.20
N GLY A 79 -7.05 1.04 -8.82
CA GLY A 79 -6.53 -0.02 -9.66
C GLY A 79 -5.01 -0.17 -9.66
N VAL A 80 -4.27 0.76 -9.03
CA VAL A 80 -2.79 0.74 -9.04
C VAL A 80 -2.25 -0.30 -8.07
N ALA A 81 -1.66 -1.36 -8.61
CA ALA A 81 -1.01 -2.39 -7.80
C ALA A 81 0.36 -1.90 -7.30
N LEU A 82 0.63 -2.11 -6.01
CA LEU A 82 1.92 -1.82 -5.38
C LEU A 82 2.91 -2.98 -5.48
N PHE A 83 2.60 -3.96 -6.31
CA PHE A 83 3.39 -5.18 -6.55
C PHE A 83 3.51 -5.47 -8.04
N ASP A 84 4.49 -6.30 -8.39
CA ASP A 84 4.63 -6.79 -9.76
C ASP A 84 3.54 -7.80 -10.08
N THR A 85 2.75 -7.51 -11.12
CA THR A 85 1.65 -8.36 -11.56
C THR A 85 1.72 -8.61 -13.06
N GLY A 86 1.44 -9.85 -13.45
CA GLY A 86 1.31 -10.24 -14.85
C GLY A 86 -0.09 -10.01 -15.43
N TYR A 87 -1.07 -9.62 -14.61
CA TYR A 87 -2.47 -9.49 -15.01
C TYR A 87 -2.90 -8.07 -15.39
N SER A 88 -2.09 -7.07 -15.06
CA SER A 88 -2.35 -5.67 -15.37
C SER A 88 -1.05 -4.92 -15.57
N ASP A 89 -1.07 -3.92 -16.44
CA ASP A 89 0.02 -2.97 -16.58
C ASP A 89 -0.07 -1.82 -15.57
N LEU A 90 -1.22 -1.71 -14.88
CA LEU A 90 -1.44 -0.67 -13.88
C LEU A 90 -0.80 -1.07 -12.55
N SER A 91 0.50 -0.88 -12.44
CA SER A 91 1.28 -1.13 -11.23
C SER A 91 2.39 -0.10 -11.06
N VAL A 92 2.82 0.10 -9.83
CA VAL A 92 3.95 0.99 -9.52
C VAL A 92 5.25 0.49 -10.14
N VAL A 93 5.36 -0.80 -10.43
CA VAL A 93 6.54 -1.38 -11.10
C VAL A 93 6.62 -0.94 -12.55
N LYS A 94 5.49 -0.94 -13.26
CA LYS A 94 5.44 -0.68 -14.71
C LYS A 94 5.11 0.77 -15.07
N LYS A 95 4.34 1.47 -14.26
CA LYS A 95 3.77 2.80 -14.57
C LYS A 95 4.37 3.96 -13.80
N THR A 96 5.33 3.70 -12.91
CA THR A 96 5.92 4.76 -12.10
C THR A 96 7.45 4.71 -12.12
N PRO A 97 8.13 5.84 -11.82
CA PRO A 97 9.59 5.87 -11.69
C PRO A 97 10.13 5.01 -10.54
N ALA A 98 9.29 4.65 -9.57
CA ALA A 98 9.68 3.77 -8.47
C ALA A 98 10.19 2.42 -8.98
N ALA A 99 9.49 1.82 -9.95
CA ALA A 99 9.86 0.54 -10.57
C ALA A 99 10.26 -0.55 -9.56
N ARG A 100 9.57 -0.57 -8.40
CA ARG A 100 9.85 -1.46 -7.27
C ARG A 100 8.59 -2.21 -6.88
N ASP A 101 8.74 -3.48 -6.50
CA ASP A 101 7.67 -4.25 -5.87
C ASP A 101 7.64 -3.94 -4.37
N LEU A 102 6.82 -2.97 -3.99
CA LEU A 102 6.74 -2.46 -2.62
C LEU A 102 6.10 -3.48 -1.67
N VAL A 103 5.17 -4.29 -2.17
CA VAL A 103 4.54 -5.36 -1.36
C VAL A 103 5.56 -6.43 -1.02
N LYS A 104 6.42 -6.80 -1.95
CA LYS A 104 7.51 -7.76 -1.71
C LYS A 104 8.47 -7.24 -0.64
N GLU A 105 8.90 -5.99 -0.75
CA GLU A 105 9.80 -5.37 0.23
C GLU A 105 9.15 -5.27 1.62
N TYR A 106 7.88 -4.83 1.66
CA TYR A 106 7.10 -4.74 2.88
C TYR A 106 6.96 -6.10 3.58
N THR A 107 6.51 -7.11 2.85
CA THR A 107 6.26 -8.44 3.43
C THR A 107 7.53 -9.06 3.97
N ALA A 108 8.66 -8.92 3.27
CA ALA A 108 9.95 -9.41 3.72
C ALA A 108 10.40 -8.73 5.02
N ALA A 109 10.36 -7.40 5.08
CA ALA A 109 10.78 -6.63 6.24
C ALA A 109 9.92 -6.90 7.48
N MET A 110 8.60 -6.96 7.32
CA MET A 110 7.69 -7.23 8.45
C MET A 110 7.87 -8.63 9.01
N ARG A 111 8.03 -9.64 8.14
CA ARG A 111 8.29 -11.02 8.56
C ARG A 111 9.64 -11.16 9.27
N GLU A 112 10.68 -10.53 8.76
CA GLU A 112 12.01 -10.49 9.41
C GLU A 112 11.92 -9.90 10.82
N ALA A 113 11.08 -8.90 11.01
CA ALA A 113 10.82 -8.29 12.32
C ALA A 113 9.86 -9.09 13.22
N GLY A 114 9.35 -10.24 12.77
CA GLY A 114 8.42 -11.07 13.54
C GLY A 114 6.98 -10.56 13.58
N LEU A 115 6.64 -9.58 12.75
CA LEU A 115 5.29 -9.05 12.65
C LEU A 115 4.42 -9.92 11.72
N LYS A 116 3.16 -10.10 12.07
CA LYS A 116 2.18 -10.72 11.18
C LYS A 116 1.82 -9.76 10.05
N VAL A 117 1.71 -10.27 8.84
CA VAL A 117 1.49 -9.50 7.62
C VAL A 117 0.06 -9.66 7.14
N GLY A 118 -0.61 -8.52 6.90
CA GLY A 118 -1.85 -8.44 6.18
C GLY A 118 -1.71 -7.59 4.93
N LEU A 119 -2.55 -7.84 3.94
CA LEU A 119 -2.65 -7.05 2.73
C LEU A 119 -4.10 -6.65 2.52
N TYR A 120 -4.32 -5.36 2.28
CA TYR A 120 -5.60 -4.87 1.80
C TYR A 120 -5.59 -4.88 0.28
N TYR A 121 -6.45 -5.67 -0.32
CA TYR A 121 -6.64 -5.73 -1.76
C TYR A 121 -8.09 -5.40 -2.08
N SER A 122 -8.32 -4.28 -2.75
CA SER A 122 -9.65 -3.93 -3.20
C SER A 122 -10.07 -4.80 -4.37
N LEU A 123 -11.21 -5.47 -4.24
CA LEU A 123 -11.87 -6.15 -5.36
C LEU A 123 -12.61 -5.14 -6.26
N ILE A 124 -13.00 -4.00 -5.69
CA ILE A 124 -13.54 -2.88 -6.45
C ILE A 124 -12.39 -2.22 -7.20
N ASP A 125 -12.62 -1.90 -8.46
CA ASP A 125 -11.67 -1.23 -9.33
C ASP A 125 -12.41 -0.12 -10.09
N TRP A 126 -11.95 1.11 -9.94
CA TRP A 126 -12.53 2.29 -10.58
C TRP A 126 -11.67 2.82 -11.73
N SER A 127 -10.68 2.02 -12.17
CA SER A 127 -9.80 2.39 -13.28
C SER A 127 -10.40 2.10 -14.65
N ASP A 128 -11.51 1.38 -14.70
CA ASP A 128 -12.26 1.03 -15.93
C ASP A 128 -13.31 2.09 -16.31
#